data_c0182616ce9975964de9a944f46e88df
#
_entry.id   c0182616ce9975964de9a944f46e88df
#
_cell.length_a   1.000
_cell.length_b   1.000
_cell.length_c   1.000
_cell.angle_alpha   90.00
_cell.angle_beta   90.00
_cell.angle_gamma   90.00
#
_symmetry.space_group_name_H-M   'P 1'
#
loop_
_entity.id
_entity.type
_entity.pdbx_description
1 polymer ?
#
loop_
_entity_poly.entity_id
_entity_poly.type
_entity_poly.pdbx_seq_one_letter_code
_entity_poly.pdbx_strand_id
1 'polypeptide(L)'
;TPAVVTYYYDDYVPESFKNADFNNDGAIDVRDVTLMQSIITDPASVDADTYAKIDVNYDTRKDVNDVTALQTYTTGKPVSSGSVTVNHFYTAEDGTVKKITPSTVISGRVGDEYTTTSYRTIGYTVDTTKTPKNVNGHIPYGVDMSVDYYYVASSMDVKLHVKHNGSLTWNPSLWLWGS
;
A
#
# COMPACT_ATOMS: atom_id res chain seq x y z
N THR A 1 -38.95 -20.96 -22.71
CA THR A 1 -38.35 -19.62 -22.84
C THR A 1 -37.13 -19.56 -21.95
N PRO A 2 -35.95 -19.14 -22.47
CA PRO A 2 -34.79 -18.97 -21.62
C PRO A 2 -35.06 -17.88 -20.56
N ALA A 3 -34.63 -18.13 -19.31
CA ALA A 3 -34.74 -17.17 -18.25
C ALA A 3 -33.71 -16.05 -18.53
N VAL A 4 -34.16 -14.80 -18.55
CA VAL A 4 -33.29 -13.63 -18.62
C VAL A 4 -33.05 -13.15 -17.19
N VAL A 5 -31.79 -13.16 -16.78
CA VAL A 5 -31.39 -12.56 -15.50
C VAL A 5 -30.81 -11.18 -15.82
N THR A 6 -31.45 -10.15 -15.30
CA THR A 6 -31.00 -8.77 -15.45
C THR A 6 -30.30 -8.35 -14.15
N TYR A 7 -29.05 -7.97 -14.24
CA TYR A 7 -28.30 -7.40 -13.12
C TYR A 7 -28.38 -5.88 -13.21
N TYR A 8 -28.82 -5.26 -12.13
CA TYR A 8 -28.75 -3.81 -11.95
C TYR A 8 -27.50 -3.51 -11.12
N TYR A 9 -26.63 -2.68 -11.63
CA TYR A 9 -25.46 -2.19 -10.92
C TYR A 9 -25.75 -0.74 -10.57
N ASP A 10 -25.71 -0.41 -9.27
CA ASP A 10 -25.67 0.98 -8.85
C ASP A 10 -24.28 1.53 -9.22
N ASP A 11 -24.24 2.72 -9.80
CA ASP A 11 -22.98 3.42 -10.07
C ASP A 11 -22.30 3.72 -8.73
N TYR A 12 -21.29 2.92 -8.41
CA TYR A 12 -20.50 3.15 -7.20
C TYR A 12 -19.70 4.43 -7.36
N VAL A 13 -19.96 5.42 -6.51
CA VAL A 13 -19.19 6.65 -6.42
C VAL A 13 -18.34 6.60 -5.16
N PRO A 14 -17.00 6.58 -5.28
CA PRO A 14 -16.10 6.66 -4.12
C PRO A 14 -16.38 7.91 -3.28
N GLU A 15 -16.19 7.82 -1.98
CA GLU A 15 -16.46 8.93 -1.06
C GLU A 15 -15.58 10.15 -1.35
N SER A 16 -14.34 9.95 -1.81
CA SER A 16 -13.46 11.03 -2.22
C SER A 16 -14.05 11.90 -3.33
N PHE A 17 -14.71 11.27 -4.32
CA PHE A 17 -15.37 12.01 -5.38
C PHE A 17 -16.63 12.72 -4.89
N LYS A 18 -17.41 12.13 -3.98
CA LYS A 18 -18.58 12.81 -3.39
C LYS A 18 -18.21 14.08 -2.65
N ASN A 19 -17.00 14.13 -2.10
CA ASN A 19 -16.48 15.27 -1.35
C ASN A 19 -15.75 16.31 -2.23
N ALA A 20 -15.76 16.14 -3.56
CA ALA A 20 -15.02 16.98 -4.49
C ALA A 20 -15.82 18.16 -5.05
N ASP A 21 -16.94 18.52 -4.45
CA ASP A 21 -17.66 19.77 -4.70
C ASP A 21 -16.93 20.93 -3.99
N PHE A 22 -15.87 21.43 -4.64
CA PHE A 22 -15.00 22.46 -4.05
C PHE A 22 -15.60 23.85 -4.10
N ASN A 23 -16.55 24.11 -5.00
CA ASN A 23 -17.24 25.38 -5.10
C ASN A 23 -18.54 25.45 -4.28
N ASN A 24 -18.97 24.31 -3.69
CA ASN A 24 -20.18 24.16 -2.89
C ASN A 24 -21.47 24.56 -3.64
N ASP A 25 -21.55 24.27 -4.95
CA ASP A 25 -22.76 24.55 -5.74
C ASP A 25 -23.73 23.37 -5.85
N GLY A 26 -23.36 22.24 -5.22
CA GLY A 26 -24.16 21.01 -5.17
C GLY A 26 -23.97 20.08 -6.37
N ALA A 27 -23.03 20.38 -7.27
CA ALA A 27 -22.67 19.56 -8.40
C ALA A 27 -21.17 19.32 -8.44
N ILE A 28 -20.74 18.18 -8.95
CA ILE A 28 -19.31 17.88 -9.17
C ILE A 28 -19.08 17.92 -10.68
N ASP A 29 -18.46 18.98 -11.15
CA ASP A 29 -18.26 19.21 -12.57
C ASP A 29 -16.88 19.85 -12.90
N VAL A 30 -16.72 20.35 -14.12
CA VAL A 30 -15.48 20.95 -14.61
C VAL A 30 -15.03 22.18 -13.78
N ARG A 31 -15.95 22.85 -13.07
CA ARG A 31 -15.62 23.99 -12.21
C ARG A 31 -14.83 23.54 -10.99
N ASP A 32 -15.18 22.37 -10.43
CA ASP A 32 -14.43 21.76 -9.32
C ASP A 32 -13.06 21.29 -9.76
N VAL A 33 -12.95 20.72 -10.97
CA VAL A 33 -11.66 20.37 -11.58
C VAL A 33 -10.76 21.60 -11.67
N THR A 34 -11.31 22.74 -12.10
CA THR A 34 -10.56 24.00 -12.22
C THR A 34 -10.14 24.54 -10.84
N LEU A 35 -11.01 24.45 -9.84
CA LEU A 35 -10.67 24.84 -8.47
C LEU A 35 -9.60 23.91 -7.88
N MET A 36 -9.72 22.61 -8.07
CA MET A 36 -8.70 21.65 -7.64
C MET A 36 -7.33 21.99 -8.22
N GLN A 37 -7.23 22.31 -9.52
CA GLN A 37 -5.98 22.76 -10.14
C GLN A 37 -5.40 24.01 -9.45
N SER A 38 -6.25 24.97 -9.12
CA SER A 38 -5.83 26.18 -8.41
C SER A 38 -5.32 25.86 -7.01
N ILE A 39 -6.01 24.99 -6.27
CA ILE A 39 -5.64 24.59 -4.91
C ILE A 39 -4.30 23.83 -4.91
N ILE A 40 -4.07 22.93 -5.88
CA ILE A 40 -2.79 22.20 -6.01
C ILE A 40 -1.64 23.20 -6.28
N THR A 41 -1.90 24.23 -7.05
CA THR A 41 -0.89 25.25 -7.39
C THR A 41 -0.60 26.18 -6.22
N ASP A 42 -1.63 26.52 -5.44
CA ASP A 42 -1.53 27.37 -4.24
C ASP A 42 -2.28 26.73 -3.06
N PRO A 43 -1.65 25.77 -2.36
CA PRO A 43 -2.26 25.09 -1.22
C PRO A 43 -2.65 26.01 -0.05
N ALA A 44 -2.03 27.20 0.04
CA ALA A 44 -2.33 28.16 1.09
C ALA A 44 -3.64 28.94 0.83
N SER A 45 -4.24 28.79 -0.35
CA SER A 45 -5.50 29.44 -0.72
C SER A 45 -6.73 28.86 -0.02
N VAL A 46 -6.60 27.68 0.61
CA VAL A 46 -7.69 26.97 1.30
C VAL A 46 -7.24 26.50 2.69
N ASP A 47 -8.22 26.14 3.53
CA ASP A 47 -7.95 25.49 4.82
C ASP A 47 -7.42 24.05 4.66
N ALA A 48 -6.88 23.49 5.77
CA ALA A 48 -6.30 22.16 5.79
C ALA A 48 -7.32 21.06 5.47
N ASP A 49 -8.58 21.23 5.88
CA ASP A 49 -9.64 20.24 5.67
C ASP A 49 -10.03 20.20 4.18
N THR A 50 -10.13 21.34 3.53
CA THR A 50 -10.34 21.43 2.08
C THR A 50 -9.16 20.85 1.31
N TYR A 51 -7.92 21.18 1.72
CA TYR A 51 -6.73 20.62 1.09
C TYR A 51 -6.62 19.10 1.28
N ALA A 52 -7.11 18.54 2.40
CA ALA A 52 -7.10 17.10 2.62
C ALA A 52 -7.96 16.34 1.60
N LYS A 53 -9.05 16.94 1.11
CA LYS A 53 -9.98 16.35 0.14
C LYS A 53 -9.44 16.28 -1.29
N ILE A 54 -8.30 16.90 -1.58
CA ILE A 54 -7.70 16.94 -2.92
C ILE A 54 -7.23 15.56 -3.39
N ASP A 55 -6.82 14.66 -2.48
CA ASP A 55 -6.43 13.27 -2.81
C ASP A 55 -7.68 12.44 -3.15
N VAL A 56 -8.27 12.73 -4.31
CA VAL A 56 -9.50 12.04 -4.76
C VAL A 56 -9.22 10.64 -5.30
N ASN A 57 -7.98 10.37 -5.74
CA ASN A 57 -7.57 9.08 -6.26
C ASN A 57 -7.00 8.13 -5.20
N TYR A 58 -6.85 8.59 -3.94
CA TYR A 58 -6.32 7.83 -2.80
C TYR A 58 -4.87 7.31 -2.97
N ASP A 59 -4.04 7.96 -3.78
CA ASP A 59 -2.64 7.59 -3.93
C ASP A 59 -1.69 8.23 -2.89
N THR A 60 -2.26 8.99 -1.95
CA THR A 60 -1.58 9.74 -0.87
C THR A 60 -0.81 10.97 -1.33
N ARG A 61 -0.93 11.34 -2.59
CA ARG A 61 -0.39 12.57 -3.15
C ARG A 61 -1.53 13.53 -3.44
N LYS A 62 -1.16 14.77 -3.66
CA LYS A 62 -2.09 15.82 -4.10
C LYS A 62 -1.47 16.49 -5.29
N ASP A 63 -1.73 15.94 -6.47
CA ASP A 63 -1.06 16.35 -7.69
C ASP A 63 -1.99 16.28 -8.94
N VAL A 64 -1.41 16.40 -10.12
CA VAL A 64 -2.16 16.38 -11.38
C VAL A 64 -2.90 15.06 -11.64
N ASN A 65 -2.54 13.98 -10.96
CA ASN A 65 -3.25 12.71 -11.10
C ASN A 65 -4.64 12.78 -10.46
N ASP A 66 -4.80 13.53 -9.36
CA ASP A 66 -6.10 13.81 -8.75
C ASP A 66 -6.99 14.61 -9.69
N VAL A 67 -6.41 15.65 -10.32
CA VAL A 67 -7.12 16.42 -11.34
C VAL A 67 -7.60 15.51 -12.48
N THR A 68 -6.74 14.63 -12.96
CA THR A 68 -7.06 13.68 -14.03
C THR A 68 -8.15 12.70 -13.61
N ALA A 69 -8.11 12.22 -12.35
CA ALA A 69 -9.11 11.34 -11.78
C ALA A 69 -10.49 12.03 -11.72
N LEU A 70 -10.54 13.25 -11.16
CA LEU A 70 -11.77 14.03 -11.07
C LEU A 70 -12.32 14.39 -12.45
N GLN A 71 -11.46 14.80 -13.38
CA GLN A 71 -11.85 15.08 -14.75
C GLN A 71 -12.42 13.85 -15.46
N THR A 72 -11.83 12.67 -15.24
CA THR A 72 -12.33 11.41 -15.79
C THR A 72 -13.72 11.08 -15.22
N TYR A 73 -13.90 11.25 -13.91
CA TYR A 73 -15.19 11.07 -13.24
C TYR A 73 -16.27 12.00 -13.80
N THR A 74 -15.98 13.31 -13.96
CA THR A 74 -16.95 14.29 -14.48
C THR A 74 -17.36 14.04 -15.94
N THR A 75 -16.60 13.24 -16.69
CA THR A 75 -16.98 12.79 -18.04
C THR A 75 -17.87 11.54 -18.06
N GLY A 76 -18.27 11.02 -16.90
CA GLY A 76 -19.11 9.82 -16.77
C GLY A 76 -18.41 8.52 -17.15
N LYS A 77 -17.08 8.50 -17.15
CA LYS A 77 -16.32 7.26 -17.38
C LYS A 77 -16.32 6.39 -16.13
N PRO A 78 -16.33 5.05 -16.29
CA PRO A 78 -16.25 4.13 -15.16
C PRO A 78 -15.02 4.38 -14.29
N VAL A 79 -15.21 4.33 -12.97
CA VAL A 79 -14.12 4.37 -11.99
C VAL A 79 -13.48 2.99 -11.93
N SER A 80 -12.20 2.90 -12.30
CA SER A 80 -11.42 1.66 -12.22
C SER A 80 -10.54 1.65 -10.98
N SER A 81 -10.55 0.55 -10.24
CA SER A 81 -9.65 0.36 -9.10
C SER A 81 -8.24 0.04 -9.54
N GLY A 82 -7.27 0.58 -8.81
CA GLY A 82 -5.90 0.11 -8.81
C GLY A 82 -5.71 -1.06 -7.83
N SER A 83 -4.45 -1.33 -7.48
CA SER A 83 -4.07 -2.36 -6.53
C SER A 83 -3.00 -1.89 -5.56
N VAL A 84 -2.85 -2.63 -4.44
CA VAL A 84 -1.78 -2.41 -3.47
C VAL A 84 -0.93 -3.66 -3.38
N THR A 85 0.32 -3.57 -3.83
CA THR A 85 1.27 -4.67 -3.79
C THR A 85 2.09 -4.61 -2.51
N VAL A 86 2.02 -5.66 -1.69
CA VAL A 86 2.80 -5.77 -0.44
C VAL A 86 4.05 -6.59 -0.72
N ASN A 87 5.21 -6.01 -0.46
CA ASN A 87 6.51 -6.63 -0.66
C ASN A 87 7.26 -6.78 0.68
N HIS A 88 8.06 -7.83 0.76
CA HIS A 88 8.93 -8.09 1.91
C HIS A 88 10.35 -8.35 1.41
N PHE A 89 11.27 -7.42 1.70
CA PHE A 89 12.63 -7.42 1.20
C PHE A 89 13.65 -7.59 2.33
N TYR A 90 14.76 -8.24 2.04
CA TYR A 90 15.96 -8.20 2.88
C TYR A 90 17.19 -7.84 2.04
N THR A 91 18.19 -7.31 2.70
CA THR A 91 19.50 -7.08 2.08
C THR A 91 20.39 -8.26 2.39
N ALA A 92 20.84 -8.98 1.36
CA ALA A 92 21.77 -10.09 1.48
C ALA A 92 23.18 -9.58 1.83
N GLU A 93 24.09 -10.47 2.23
CA GLU A 93 25.48 -10.14 2.60
C GLU A 93 26.26 -9.48 1.46
N ASP A 94 25.93 -9.81 0.21
CA ASP A 94 26.50 -9.21 -1.00
C ASP A 94 25.95 -7.82 -1.31
N GLY A 95 25.07 -7.28 -0.45
CA GLY A 95 24.40 -5.99 -0.63
C GLY A 95 23.19 -6.01 -1.56
N THR A 96 22.85 -7.15 -2.16
CA THR A 96 21.68 -7.26 -3.02
C THR A 96 20.38 -7.29 -2.23
N VAL A 97 19.33 -6.64 -2.78
CA VAL A 97 17.98 -6.68 -2.19
C VAL A 97 17.21 -7.84 -2.79
N LYS A 98 16.71 -8.72 -1.93
CA LYS A 98 15.96 -9.92 -2.31
C LYS A 98 14.62 -9.96 -1.61
N LYS A 99 13.64 -10.69 -2.18
CA LYS A 99 12.36 -10.94 -1.53
C LYS A 99 12.46 -12.11 -0.56
N ILE A 100 11.88 -11.94 0.63
CA ILE A 100 11.73 -13.02 1.63
C ILE A 100 10.60 -13.98 1.22
N THR A 101 9.53 -13.40 0.66
CA THR A 101 8.33 -14.13 0.23
C THR A 101 7.80 -13.49 -1.08
N PRO A 102 7.01 -14.22 -1.87
CA PRO A 102 6.28 -13.63 -2.99
C PRO A 102 5.44 -12.43 -2.55
N SER A 103 5.28 -11.46 -3.43
CA SER A 103 4.43 -10.30 -3.18
C SER A 103 2.96 -10.73 -3.05
N THR A 104 2.22 -10.04 -2.19
CA THR A 104 0.76 -10.17 -2.08
C THR A 104 0.12 -8.95 -2.71
N VAL A 105 -0.95 -9.15 -3.50
CA VAL A 105 -1.72 -8.06 -4.09
C VAL A 105 -3.05 -7.95 -3.38
N ILE A 106 -3.36 -6.75 -2.90
CA ILE A 106 -4.65 -6.39 -2.31
C ILE A 106 -5.43 -5.65 -3.39
N SER A 107 -6.64 -6.12 -3.67
CA SER A 107 -7.56 -5.53 -4.64
C SER A 107 -8.93 -5.35 -4.00
N GLY A 108 -9.66 -4.34 -4.43
CA GLY A 108 -10.99 -4.02 -3.92
C GLY A 108 -11.64 -2.95 -4.79
N ARG A 109 -12.71 -2.35 -4.29
CA ARG A 109 -13.28 -1.15 -4.91
C ARG A 109 -12.42 0.06 -4.55
N VAL A 110 -12.42 1.07 -5.40
CA VAL A 110 -11.80 2.36 -5.05
C VAL A 110 -12.39 2.87 -3.74
N GLY A 111 -11.51 3.22 -2.79
CA GLY A 111 -11.93 3.69 -1.48
C GLY A 111 -12.16 2.59 -0.43
N ASP A 112 -12.14 1.30 -0.77
CA ASP A 112 -12.14 0.24 0.23
C ASP A 112 -10.88 0.36 1.11
N GLU A 113 -11.05 0.26 2.42
CA GLU A 113 -9.92 0.32 3.35
C GLU A 113 -9.06 -0.93 3.26
N TYR A 114 -7.75 -0.75 3.39
CA TYR A 114 -6.81 -1.84 3.56
C TYR A 114 -5.87 -1.58 4.73
N THR A 115 -5.37 -2.67 5.30
CA THR A 115 -4.28 -2.65 6.29
C THR A 115 -3.30 -3.77 5.97
N THR A 116 -2.00 -3.46 6.04
CA THR A 116 -0.93 -4.42 5.81
C THR A 116 -0.15 -4.65 7.10
N THR A 117 0.51 -5.80 7.19
CA THR A 117 1.36 -6.17 8.32
C THR A 117 2.68 -6.74 7.84
N SER A 118 3.71 -6.61 8.67
CA SER A 118 4.99 -7.24 8.42
C SER A 118 4.87 -8.77 8.43
N TYR A 119 5.65 -9.43 7.60
CA TYR A 119 5.75 -10.89 7.56
C TYR A 119 6.67 -11.37 8.69
N ARG A 120 6.23 -12.40 9.42
CA ARG A 120 7.06 -13.06 10.45
C ARG A 120 7.82 -14.23 9.84
N THR A 121 9.13 -14.20 9.92
CA THR A 121 10.00 -15.26 9.45
C THR A 121 11.16 -15.51 10.40
N ILE A 122 11.69 -16.73 10.40
CA ILE A 122 12.85 -17.10 11.22
C ILE A 122 14.11 -16.49 10.59
N GLY A 123 14.99 -15.95 11.43
CA GLY A 123 16.27 -15.40 10.99
C GLY A 123 16.23 -13.95 10.51
N TYR A 124 15.06 -13.32 10.52
CA TYR A 124 14.93 -11.93 10.10
C TYR A 124 14.01 -11.14 11.05
N THR A 125 14.33 -9.87 11.24
CA THR A 125 13.50 -8.90 11.95
C THR A 125 13.24 -7.69 11.06
N VAL A 126 12.13 -7.00 11.30
CA VAL A 126 11.81 -5.76 10.55
C VAL A 126 12.90 -4.74 10.77
N ASP A 127 13.39 -4.14 9.69
CA ASP A 127 14.32 -3.01 9.72
C ASP A 127 13.55 -1.74 10.14
N THR A 128 13.68 -1.37 11.41
CA THR A 128 13.01 -0.19 11.97
C THR A 128 13.56 1.13 11.45
N THR A 129 14.69 1.11 10.75
CA THR A 129 15.27 2.32 10.11
C THR A 129 14.59 2.63 8.77
N LYS A 130 13.91 1.65 8.18
CA LYS A 130 13.15 1.76 6.93
C LYS A 130 11.67 1.56 7.20
N THR A 131 11.03 2.59 7.71
CA THR A 131 9.59 2.53 7.99
C THR A 131 8.80 2.41 6.69
N PRO A 132 7.97 1.37 6.52
CA PRO A 132 7.12 1.24 5.34
C PRO A 132 6.10 2.38 5.31
N LYS A 133 5.83 2.88 4.10
CA LYS A 133 4.79 3.88 3.86
C LYS A 133 3.51 3.17 3.45
N ASN A 134 2.38 3.86 3.63
CA ASN A 134 1.08 3.40 3.17
C ASN A 134 0.65 2.03 3.72
N VAL A 135 1.04 1.72 4.97
CA VAL A 135 0.71 0.44 5.62
C VAL A 135 -0.80 0.23 5.81
N ASN A 136 -1.54 1.31 5.84
CA ASN A 136 -3.00 1.37 5.79
C ASN A 136 -3.43 2.50 4.87
N GLY A 137 -4.63 2.44 4.35
CA GLY A 137 -5.18 3.44 3.45
C GLY A 137 -6.40 2.91 2.72
N HIS A 138 -6.62 3.42 1.53
CA HIS A 138 -7.75 3.06 0.68
C HIS A 138 -7.24 2.53 -0.66
N ILE A 139 -7.99 1.61 -1.28
CA ILE A 139 -7.70 1.11 -2.63
C ILE A 139 -7.76 2.29 -3.59
N PRO A 140 -6.66 2.56 -4.35
CA PRO A 140 -6.56 3.75 -5.17
C PRO A 140 -7.38 3.65 -6.47
N TYR A 141 -7.65 4.81 -7.08
CA TYR A 141 -8.24 4.92 -8.40
C TYR A 141 -7.16 4.95 -9.48
N GLY A 142 -7.20 4.00 -10.41
CA GLY A 142 -6.44 4.02 -11.66
C GLY A 142 -4.92 3.93 -11.53
N VAL A 143 -4.39 3.75 -10.31
CA VAL A 143 -2.96 3.60 -10.05
C VAL A 143 -2.69 2.38 -9.18
N ASP A 144 -1.49 1.82 -9.31
CA ASP A 144 -1.03 0.74 -8.44
C ASP A 144 -0.04 1.30 -7.43
N MET A 145 -0.20 0.93 -6.16
CA MET A 145 0.68 1.32 -5.07
C MET A 145 1.46 0.14 -4.53
N SER A 146 2.56 0.41 -3.81
CA SER A 146 3.29 -0.60 -3.06
C SER A 146 3.46 -0.25 -1.59
N VAL A 147 3.52 -1.30 -0.77
CA VAL A 147 3.92 -1.24 0.63
C VAL A 147 5.13 -2.16 0.79
N ASP A 148 6.30 -1.57 1.04
CA ASP A 148 7.56 -2.28 1.06
C ASP A 148 8.08 -2.39 2.48
N TYR A 149 8.09 -3.62 3.03
CA TYR A 149 8.69 -3.96 4.30
C TYR A 149 10.13 -4.42 4.07
N TYR A 150 11.05 -3.86 4.86
CA TYR A 150 12.44 -4.24 4.83
C TYR A 150 12.82 -4.99 6.10
N TYR A 151 13.76 -5.93 5.97
CA TYR A 151 14.19 -6.80 7.05
C TYR A 151 15.71 -6.85 7.11
N VAL A 152 16.22 -7.04 8.32
CA VAL A 152 17.61 -7.33 8.60
C VAL A 152 17.74 -8.73 9.18
N ALA A 153 18.88 -9.37 8.94
CA ALA A 153 19.16 -10.66 9.57
C ALA A 153 19.15 -10.51 11.10
N SER A 154 18.47 -11.40 11.78
CA SER A 154 18.51 -11.47 13.24
C SER A 154 19.59 -12.46 13.67
N SER A 155 20.41 -12.07 14.64
CA SER A 155 21.30 -13.02 15.29
C SER A 155 20.51 -14.03 16.09
N MET A 156 20.82 -15.30 15.97
CA MET A 156 20.21 -16.37 16.73
C MET A 156 21.28 -17.03 17.60
N ASP A 157 21.12 -16.94 18.92
CA ASP A 157 21.97 -17.72 19.83
C ASP A 157 21.51 -19.15 19.86
N VAL A 158 22.32 -20.05 19.30
CA VAL A 158 22.05 -21.49 19.38
C VAL A 158 22.79 -22.06 20.60
N LYS A 159 22.05 -22.51 21.61
CA LYS A 159 22.61 -23.25 22.74
C LYS A 159 22.51 -24.77 22.47
N LEU A 160 23.65 -25.37 22.21
CA LEU A 160 23.72 -26.82 22.07
C LEU A 160 23.98 -27.48 23.43
N HIS A 161 23.01 -28.25 23.95
CA HIS A 161 23.18 -29.07 25.13
C HIS A 161 23.55 -30.49 24.71
N VAL A 162 24.83 -30.88 24.90
CA VAL A 162 25.27 -32.23 24.66
C VAL A 162 25.30 -33.00 25.98
N LYS A 163 24.45 -34.02 26.13
CA LYS A 163 24.54 -34.99 27.24
C LYS A 163 25.50 -36.11 26.85
N HIS A 164 26.52 -36.30 27.64
CA HIS A 164 27.46 -37.39 27.47
C HIS A 164 27.43 -38.32 28.68
N ASN A 165 27.29 -39.64 28.45
CA ASN A 165 27.21 -40.67 29.49
C ASN A 165 28.52 -41.46 29.54
N GLY A 166 29.67 -40.82 29.81
CA GLY A 166 30.96 -41.50 29.91
C GLY A 166 32.15 -40.59 29.85
N SER A 167 33.36 -41.15 29.89
CA SER A 167 34.60 -40.39 29.79
C SER A 167 34.80 -39.91 28.35
N LEU A 168 34.90 -38.59 28.13
CA LEU A 168 35.19 -38.00 26.83
C LEU A 168 36.66 -38.16 26.49
N THR A 169 36.94 -38.96 25.44
CA THR A 169 38.29 -39.10 24.89
C THR A 169 38.48 -38.38 23.56
N TRP A 170 37.45 -37.57 23.13
CA TRP A 170 37.51 -36.87 21.86
C TRP A 170 37.24 -35.36 22.05
N ASN A 171 37.83 -34.59 21.15
CA ASN A 171 37.66 -33.11 21.13
C ASN A 171 36.58 -32.77 20.10
N PRO A 172 35.33 -32.46 20.51
CA PRO A 172 34.27 -32.20 19.58
C PRO A 172 34.50 -30.88 18.85
N SER A 173 34.42 -30.89 17.53
CA SER A 173 34.38 -29.67 16.69
C SER A 173 32.96 -29.51 16.15
N LEU A 174 32.36 -28.37 16.43
CA LEU A 174 31.07 -28.01 15.88
C LEU A 174 31.29 -27.11 14.67
N TRP A 175 30.83 -27.55 13.51
CA TRP A 175 30.83 -26.75 12.29
C TRP A 175 29.42 -26.23 12.07
N LEU A 176 29.24 -24.91 12.09
CA LEU A 176 28.00 -24.24 11.74
C LEU A 176 28.15 -23.66 10.33
N TRP A 177 27.27 -24.06 9.43
CA TRP A 177 27.21 -23.52 8.09
C TRP A 177 26.03 -22.55 8.05
N GLY A 178 26.30 -21.27 7.74
CA GLY A 178 25.30 -20.28 7.43
C GLY A 178 25.23 -20.14 5.90
N SER A 179 24.02 -20.18 5.35
CA SER A 179 23.72 -19.83 3.97
C SER A 179 23.01 -18.49 3.93
#